data_7dead3d0601b1999f773c497d1fd62fd
#
_entry.id   7dead3d0601b1999f773c497d1fd62fd
#
_cell.length_a   1.000
_cell.length_b   1.000
_cell.length_c   1.000
_cell.angle_alpha   90.00
_cell.angle_beta   90.00
_cell.angle_gamma   90.00
#
_symmetry.space_group_name_H-M   'P 1'
#
loop_
_entity.id
_entity.type
_entity.pdbx_description
1 polymer ?
#
loop_
_entity_poly.entity_id
_entity_poly.type
_entity_poly.pdbx_seq_one_letter_code
_entity_poly.pdbx_strand_id
1 'polypeptide(L)'
;FISAPLEENIPVMMALIGIWYINFFNFSTFAVLPYDHCLAKLPSYLQQADMESNGKFIGRDNKKVCQKTGPILWGEAGTNGQHAFYQLLHQGTQITPCDFIMPLHSNYKLADDKNDHHKILQANFIAQTQSLMIGKSISDVENEMKNEIMDNPSLKNLVSHRIFEGNRPSNSILFESLSPKSLGRLIAIYEHKI
;
A
#
# COMPACT_ATOMS: atom_id res chain seq x y z
N PHE A 1 7.45 9.86 -19.79
CA PHE A 1 8.45 9.92 -18.72
C PHE A 1 9.75 10.62 -19.14
N ILE A 2 10.28 10.34 -20.33
CA ILE A 2 11.63 10.79 -20.78
C ILE A 2 11.79 12.33 -20.74
N SER A 3 10.73 13.10 -20.99
CA SER A 3 10.75 14.55 -21.09
C SER A 3 10.15 15.29 -19.90
N ALA A 4 9.64 14.56 -18.89
CA ALA A 4 9.05 15.20 -17.72
C ALA A 4 10.14 15.71 -16.77
N PRO A 5 9.96 16.87 -16.11
CA PRO A 5 10.80 17.29 -14.99
C PRO A 5 10.83 16.22 -13.91
N LEU A 6 11.94 16.15 -13.13
CA LEU A 6 12.10 15.08 -12.13
C LEU A 6 10.96 15.04 -11.11
N GLU A 7 10.51 16.19 -10.66
CA GLU A 7 9.42 16.35 -9.68
C GLU A 7 8.03 15.94 -10.21
N GLU A 8 7.87 15.88 -11.53
CA GLU A 8 6.65 15.42 -12.21
C GLU A 8 6.78 14.00 -12.78
N ASN A 9 7.97 13.41 -12.66
CA ASN A 9 8.27 12.09 -13.19
C ASN A 9 7.93 11.01 -12.16
N ILE A 10 6.73 10.46 -12.24
CA ILE A 10 6.20 9.49 -11.27
C ILE A 10 7.16 8.31 -11.03
N PRO A 11 7.68 7.58 -12.05
CA PRO A 11 8.64 6.50 -11.82
C PRO A 11 9.88 6.94 -11.06
N VAL A 12 10.47 8.09 -11.42
CA VAL A 12 11.67 8.61 -10.76
C VAL A 12 11.37 8.97 -9.30
N MET A 13 10.24 9.64 -9.03
CA MET A 13 9.84 9.98 -7.67
C MET A 13 9.59 8.73 -6.83
N MET A 14 8.93 7.71 -7.38
CA MET A 14 8.71 6.43 -6.69
C MET A 14 10.05 5.71 -6.40
N ALA A 15 10.98 5.74 -7.33
CA ALA A 15 12.32 5.16 -7.14
C ALA A 15 13.10 5.89 -6.04
N LEU A 16 13.16 7.22 -6.08
CA LEU A 16 13.88 8.03 -5.08
C LEU A 16 13.29 7.85 -3.68
N ILE A 17 11.96 7.87 -3.55
CA ILE A 17 11.27 7.61 -2.29
C ILE A 17 11.55 6.18 -1.80
N GLY A 18 11.52 5.20 -2.70
CA GLY A 18 11.86 3.81 -2.39
C GLY A 18 13.28 3.66 -1.86
N ILE A 19 14.26 4.27 -2.52
CA ILE A 19 15.66 4.29 -2.07
C ILE A 19 15.76 4.93 -0.68
N TRP A 20 15.04 6.03 -0.46
CA TRP A 20 15.02 6.70 0.83
C TRP A 20 14.45 5.80 1.93
N TYR A 21 13.34 5.13 1.68
CA TYR A 21 12.74 4.20 2.65
C TYR A 21 13.68 3.06 3.05
N ILE A 22 14.33 2.40 2.08
CA ILE A 22 15.17 1.24 2.36
C ILE A 22 16.54 1.60 2.96
N ASN A 23 17.12 2.75 2.61
CA ASN A 23 18.49 3.09 3.01
C ASN A 23 18.55 4.07 4.20
N PHE A 24 17.57 4.98 4.35
CA PHE A 24 17.57 5.99 5.41
C PHE A 24 16.61 5.66 6.55
N PHE A 25 15.41 5.15 6.25
CA PHE A 25 14.46 4.70 7.26
C PHE A 25 14.60 3.22 7.62
N ASN A 26 15.43 2.48 6.90
CA ASN A 26 15.68 1.06 7.12
C ASN A 26 14.42 0.17 6.97
N PHE A 27 13.44 0.61 6.19
CA PHE A 27 12.28 -0.21 5.88
C PHE A 27 12.70 -1.35 4.95
N SER A 28 12.44 -2.58 5.35
CA SER A 28 12.95 -3.76 4.62
C SER A 28 11.94 -4.39 3.67
N THR A 29 10.68 -3.98 3.75
CA THR A 29 9.60 -4.54 2.93
C THR A 29 8.76 -3.44 2.27
N PHE A 30 8.06 -3.80 1.20
CA PHE A 30 7.17 -2.92 0.46
C PHE A 30 5.94 -3.71 0.01
N ALA A 31 4.74 -3.20 0.27
CA ALA A 31 3.50 -3.90 -0.08
C ALA A 31 2.82 -3.26 -1.31
N VAL A 32 2.32 -4.09 -2.22
CA VAL A 32 1.50 -3.67 -3.38
C VAL A 32 0.10 -4.23 -3.22
N LEU A 33 -0.88 -3.35 -3.12
CA LEU A 33 -2.24 -3.65 -2.69
C LEU A 33 -3.26 -3.20 -3.76
N PRO A 34 -3.48 -4.00 -4.82
CA PRO A 34 -4.45 -3.66 -5.84
C PRO A 34 -5.89 -3.88 -5.35
N TYR A 35 -6.71 -2.86 -5.47
CA TYR A 35 -8.16 -2.89 -5.19
C TYR A 35 -8.96 -3.19 -6.47
N ASP A 36 -8.51 -4.18 -7.19
CA ASP A 36 -9.20 -4.80 -8.33
C ASP A 36 -8.74 -6.26 -8.44
N HIS A 37 -9.69 -7.21 -8.48
CA HIS A 37 -9.36 -8.63 -8.54
C HIS A 37 -8.61 -9.02 -9.82
N CYS A 38 -8.84 -8.32 -10.93
CA CYS A 38 -8.10 -8.54 -12.17
C CYS A 38 -6.61 -8.21 -12.05
N LEU A 39 -6.23 -7.41 -11.05
CA LEU A 39 -4.85 -7.09 -10.70
C LEU A 39 -4.27 -7.98 -9.59
N ALA A 40 -4.97 -9.04 -9.16
CA ALA A 40 -4.52 -9.90 -8.06
C ALA A 40 -3.13 -10.53 -8.28
N LYS A 41 -2.70 -10.67 -9.53
CA LYS A 41 -1.36 -11.18 -9.88
C LYS A 41 -0.29 -10.10 -10.04
N LEU A 42 -0.66 -8.83 -9.96
CA LEU A 42 0.29 -7.73 -10.08
C LEU A 42 1.40 -7.76 -9.00
N PRO A 43 1.11 -8.01 -7.70
CA PRO A 43 2.17 -8.15 -6.72
C PRO A 43 3.19 -9.25 -7.06
N SER A 44 2.72 -10.42 -7.49
CA SER A 44 3.60 -11.53 -7.89
C SER A 44 4.44 -11.21 -9.12
N TYR A 45 3.89 -10.50 -10.10
CA TYR A 45 4.63 -10.01 -11.25
C TYR A 45 5.75 -9.03 -10.82
N LEU A 46 5.42 -8.08 -9.95
CA LEU A 46 6.38 -7.09 -9.47
C LEU A 46 7.43 -7.69 -8.53
N GLN A 47 7.13 -8.78 -7.82
CA GLN A 47 8.14 -9.54 -7.09
C GLN A 47 9.26 -9.97 -8.01
N GLN A 48 8.93 -10.59 -9.14
CA GLN A 48 9.93 -10.99 -10.12
C GLN A 48 10.63 -9.76 -10.72
N ALA A 49 9.88 -8.78 -11.20
CA ALA A 49 10.43 -7.63 -11.88
C ALA A 49 11.42 -6.85 -11.01
N ASP A 50 11.06 -6.53 -9.76
CA ASP A 50 11.88 -5.71 -8.85
C ASP A 50 12.95 -6.56 -8.14
N MET A 51 12.57 -7.67 -7.48
CA MET A 51 13.49 -8.43 -6.64
C MET A 51 14.54 -9.18 -7.44
N GLU A 52 14.23 -9.64 -8.66
CA GLU A 52 15.21 -10.24 -9.56
C GLU A 52 16.15 -9.18 -10.17
N SER A 53 15.61 -8.01 -10.55
CA SER A 53 16.40 -6.94 -11.14
C SER A 53 17.33 -6.29 -10.14
N ASN A 54 16.82 -5.92 -8.97
CA ASN A 54 17.54 -5.18 -7.93
C ASN A 54 18.20 -6.07 -6.88
N GLY A 55 17.86 -7.37 -6.81
CA GLY A 55 18.39 -8.32 -5.84
C GLY A 55 19.83 -8.73 -6.08
N LYS A 56 20.74 -7.78 -6.34
CA LYS A 56 22.14 -8.01 -6.70
C LYS A 56 23.06 -7.26 -5.76
N PHE A 57 24.14 -7.89 -5.35
CA PHE A 57 25.14 -7.30 -4.45
C PHE A 57 26.41 -6.82 -5.16
N ILE A 58 26.52 -7.04 -6.47
CA ILE A 58 27.62 -6.53 -7.31
C ILE A 58 27.07 -5.43 -8.24
N GLY A 59 27.68 -4.27 -8.17
CA GLY A 59 27.36 -3.12 -9.03
C GLY A 59 27.92 -3.25 -10.44
N ARG A 60 27.56 -2.31 -11.32
CA ARG A 60 28.05 -2.25 -12.71
C ARG A 60 29.55 -2.03 -12.82
N ASP A 61 30.18 -1.52 -11.77
CA ASP A 61 31.63 -1.35 -11.62
C ASP A 61 32.36 -2.61 -11.14
N ASN A 62 31.67 -3.76 -11.09
CA ASN A 62 32.13 -5.04 -10.57
C ASN A 62 32.56 -5.01 -9.08
N LYS A 63 32.09 -4.04 -8.31
CA LYS A 63 32.37 -3.96 -6.87
C LYS A 63 31.11 -4.33 -6.07
N LYS A 64 31.33 -4.75 -4.83
CA LYS A 64 30.24 -4.99 -3.88
C LYS A 64 29.56 -3.66 -3.54
N VAL A 65 28.23 -3.62 -3.68
CA VAL A 65 27.44 -2.48 -3.25
C VAL A 65 27.37 -2.43 -1.73
N CYS A 66 27.40 -1.21 -1.17
CA CYS A 66 27.33 -0.98 0.27
C CYS A 66 25.90 -0.66 0.74
N GLN A 67 25.03 -0.25 -0.19
CA GLN A 67 23.65 0.12 0.08
C GLN A 67 22.71 -1.09 -0.12
N LYS A 68 21.53 -1.03 0.49
CA LYS A 68 20.43 -1.94 0.15
C LYS A 68 19.91 -1.60 -1.24
N THR A 69 19.75 -2.60 -2.09
CA THR A 69 19.38 -2.41 -3.50
C THR A 69 17.87 -2.48 -3.75
N GLY A 70 17.11 -3.12 -2.88
CA GLY A 70 15.65 -3.21 -2.98
C GLY A 70 15.01 -3.77 -1.71
N PRO A 71 13.69 -3.57 -1.54
CA PRO A 71 12.92 -4.16 -0.45
C PRO A 71 12.47 -5.58 -0.80
N ILE A 72 12.01 -6.32 0.20
CA ILE A 72 11.18 -7.51 -0.03
C ILE A 72 9.80 -7.03 -0.47
N LEU A 73 9.45 -7.26 -1.73
CA LEU A 73 8.16 -6.88 -2.29
C LEU A 73 7.14 -8.00 -2.09
N TRP A 74 5.94 -7.66 -1.65
CA TRP A 74 4.84 -8.58 -1.42
C TRP A 74 3.49 -7.88 -1.56
N GLY A 75 2.40 -8.59 -1.46
CA GLY A 75 1.07 -8.00 -1.47
C GLY A 75 0.00 -8.96 -1.97
N GLU A 76 -1.23 -8.48 -1.89
CA GLU A 76 -2.43 -9.20 -2.31
C GLU A 76 -3.53 -8.20 -2.66
N ALA A 77 -4.60 -8.67 -3.31
CA ALA A 77 -5.79 -7.87 -3.57
C ALA A 77 -6.36 -7.28 -2.27
N GLY A 78 -6.69 -5.98 -2.31
CA GLY A 78 -6.94 -5.13 -1.13
C GLY A 78 -7.90 -5.71 -0.11
N THR A 79 -9.11 -6.15 -0.51
CA THR A 79 -10.11 -6.69 0.44
C THR A 79 -9.68 -8.02 1.06
N ASN A 80 -9.02 -8.90 0.32
CA ASN A 80 -8.50 -10.16 0.86
C ASN A 80 -7.38 -9.89 1.86
N GLY A 81 -6.44 -9.00 1.48
CA GLY A 81 -5.33 -8.58 2.33
C GLY A 81 -5.77 -8.02 3.68
N GLN A 82 -6.93 -7.34 3.75
CA GLN A 82 -7.47 -6.79 5.01
C GLN A 82 -7.67 -7.87 6.08
N HIS A 83 -8.01 -9.08 5.68
CA HIS A 83 -8.21 -10.21 6.60
C HIS A 83 -6.95 -11.05 6.82
N ALA A 84 -5.86 -10.75 6.11
CA ALA A 84 -4.61 -11.51 6.19
C ALA A 84 -3.50 -10.78 6.97
N PHE A 85 -3.19 -9.53 6.63
CA PHE A 85 -1.99 -8.85 7.16
C PHE A 85 -2.18 -7.36 7.48
N TYR A 86 -3.35 -6.77 7.33
CA TYR A 86 -3.54 -5.34 7.63
C TYR A 86 -3.34 -5.01 9.10
N GLN A 87 -3.59 -5.96 10.00
CA GLN A 87 -3.25 -5.81 11.41
C GLN A 87 -1.77 -5.44 11.60
N LEU A 88 -0.87 -6.10 10.88
CA LEU A 88 0.56 -5.79 10.91
C LEU A 88 0.85 -4.42 10.28
N LEU A 89 0.17 -4.05 9.20
CA LEU A 89 0.35 -2.74 8.56
C LEU A 89 -0.03 -1.59 9.51
N HIS A 90 -1.11 -1.73 10.29
CA HIS A 90 -1.59 -0.68 11.20
C HIS A 90 -0.88 -0.65 12.55
N GLN A 91 -0.68 -1.82 13.18
CA GLN A 91 -0.20 -1.93 14.56
C GLN A 91 1.16 -2.66 14.69
N GLY A 92 1.70 -3.18 13.60
CA GLY A 92 2.98 -3.87 13.65
C GLY A 92 4.14 -2.94 14.02
N THR A 93 5.19 -3.53 14.60
CA THR A 93 6.40 -2.81 15.01
C THR A 93 7.31 -2.42 13.85
N GLN A 94 7.09 -3.00 12.66
CA GLN A 94 7.81 -2.65 11.44
C GLN A 94 6.90 -1.81 10.53
N ILE A 95 7.45 -0.74 9.98
CA ILE A 95 6.77 0.08 8.99
C ILE A 95 7.00 -0.51 7.61
N THR A 96 5.90 -0.75 6.89
CA THR A 96 5.90 -1.22 5.51
C THR A 96 5.24 -0.16 4.63
N PRO A 97 5.99 0.54 3.77
CA PRO A 97 5.40 1.40 2.75
C PRO A 97 4.50 0.60 1.81
N CYS A 98 3.40 1.21 1.38
CA CYS A 98 2.38 0.53 0.58
C CYS A 98 2.02 1.31 -0.68
N ASP A 99 1.83 0.61 -1.80
CA ASP A 99 1.14 1.13 -2.97
C ASP A 99 -0.30 0.59 -3.01
N PHE A 100 -1.26 1.47 -2.86
CA PHE A 100 -2.68 1.19 -3.05
C PHE A 100 -3.07 1.54 -4.48
N ILE A 101 -3.63 0.60 -5.23
CA ILE A 101 -3.89 0.74 -6.66
C ILE A 101 -5.36 0.48 -6.94
N MET A 102 -6.06 1.42 -7.58
CA MET A 102 -7.51 1.27 -7.78
C MET A 102 -8.00 1.94 -9.08
N PRO A 103 -8.84 1.25 -9.88
CA PRO A 103 -9.63 1.91 -10.91
C PRO A 103 -10.80 2.68 -10.29
N LEU A 104 -11.09 3.88 -10.80
CA LEU A 104 -12.23 4.69 -10.37
C LEU A 104 -13.57 4.08 -10.82
N HIS A 105 -13.57 3.37 -11.95
CA HIS A 105 -14.77 2.74 -12.50
C HIS A 105 -14.54 1.25 -12.69
N SER A 106 -15.52 0.45 -12.24
CA SER A 106 -15.54 -0.99 -12.49
C SER A 106 -15.90 -1.30 -13.94
N ASN A 107 -15.22 -2.25 -14.54
CA ASN A 107 -15.59 -2.81 -15.84
C ASN A 107 -16.78 -3.78 -15.76
N TYR A 108 -17.16 -4.19 -14.56
CA TYR A 108 -18.21 -5.16 -14.31
C TYR A 108 -19.42 -4.49 -13.68
N LYS A 109 -20.58 -4.65 -14.32
CA LYS A 109 -21.87 -4.24 -13.75
C LYS A 109 -22.65 -5.50 -13.44
N LEU A 110 -22.99 -5.69 -12.17
CA LEU A 110 -23.92 -6.73 -11.77
C LEU A 110 -25.35 -6.24 -12.01
N ALA A 111 -26.20 -7.08 -12.62
CA ALA A 111 -27.56 -6.69 -13.00
C ALA A 111 -28.43 -6.27 -11.79
N ASP A 112 -28.15 -6.80 -10.61
CA ASP A 112 -28.86 -6.53 -9.34
C ASP A 112 -27.95 -5.93 -8.26
N ASP A 113 -26.99 -5.07 -8.63
CA ASP A 113 -26.06 -4.48 -7.68
C ASP A 113 -26.75 -3.39 -6.82
N LYS A 114 -27.61 -3.84 -5.92
CA LYS A 114 -28.28 -2.99 -4.94
C LYS A 114 -27.32 -2.38 -3.92
N ASN A 115 -26.15 -2.97 -3.73
CA ASN A 115 -25.17 -2.58 -2.72
C ASN A 115 -24.00 -1.77 -3.28
N ASP A 116 -23.96 -1.53 -4.60
CA ASP A 116 -22.88 -0.77 -5.24
C ASP A 116 -21.48 -1.23 -4.75
N HIS A 117 -21.16 -2.49 -4.99
CA HIS A 117 -19.94 -3.14 -4.52
C HIS A 117 -18.67 -2.34 -4.82
N HIS A 118 -18.64 -1.64 -5.97
CA HIS A 118 -17.48 -0.84 -6.31
C HIS A 118 -17.32 0.40 -5.42
N LYS A 119 -18.42 1.06 -5.02
CA LYS A 119 -18.36 2.18 -4.06
C LYS A 119 -17.94 1.71 -2.66
N ILE A 120 -18.39 0.53 -2.24
CA ILE A 120 -17.94 -0.08 -0.98
C ILE A 120 -16.43 -0.35 -1.05
N LEU A 121 -15.94 -0.88 -2.18
CA LEU A 121 -14.52 -1.10 -2.40
C LEU A 121 -13.72 0.22 -2.36
N GLN A 122 -14.23 1.28 -2.99
CA GLN A 122 -13.63 2.63 -2.93
C GLN A 122 -13.60 3.19 -1.51
N ALA A 123 -14.69 3.03 -0.76
CA ALA A 123 -14.74 3.44 0.64
C ALA A 123 -13.68 2.71 1.48
N ASN A 124 -13.52 1.40 1.28
CA ASN A 124 -12.45 0.62 1.94
C ASN A 124 -11.06 1.13 1.56
N PHE A 125 -10.80 1.38 0.27
CA PHE A 125 -9.52 1.94 -0.19
C PHE A 125 -9.19 3.25 0.55
N ILE A 126 -10.14 4.19 0.57
CA ILE A 126 -9.97 5.50 1.22
C ILE A 126 -9.79 5.33 2.73
N ALA A 127 -10.61 4.51 3.37
CA ALA A 127 -10.53 4.28 4.81
C ALA A 127 -9.19 3.68 5.24
N GLN A 128 -8.65 2.74 4.47
CA GLN A 128 -7.37 2.10 4.78
C GLN A 128 -6.20 3.06 4.62
N THR A 129 -6.15 3.80 3.52
CA THR A 129 -5.08 4.79 3.28
C THR A 129 -5.14 5.93 4.31
N GLN A 130 -6.33 6.42 4.65
CA GLN A 130 -6.54 7.43 5.67
C GLN A 130 -6.11 6.93 7.06
N SER A 131 -6.49 5.71 7.42
CA SER A 131 -6.12 5.11 8.71
C SER A 131 -4.62 4.92 8.85
N LEU A 132 -3.91 4.50 7.79
CA LEU A 132 -2.45 4.40 7.80
C LEU A 132 -1.79 5.78 7.97
N MET A 133 -2.36 6.83 7.41
CA MET A 133 -1.83 8.18 7.49
C MET A 133 -2.07 8.82 8.86
N ILE A 134 -3.31 8.79 9.35
CA ILE A 134 -3.73 9.55 10.54
C ILE A 134 -3.54 8.72 11.83
N GLY A 135 -3.79 7.42 11.78
CA GLY A 135 -3.87 6.58 12.97
C GLY A 135 -5.18 6.74 13.73
N LYS A 136 -5.19 6.27 14.98
CA LYS A 136 -6.30 6.34 15.91
C LYS A 136 -5.78 6.58 17.33
N SER A 137 -6.12 7.71 17.90
CA SER A 137 -5.63 8.13 19.21
C SER A 137 -6.38 7.44 20.37
N ILE A 138 -5.82 7.55 21.57
CA ILE A 138 -6.47 7.13 22.82
C ILE A 138 -7.86 7.78 22.96
N SER A 139 -7.92 9.11 22.72
CA SER A 139 -9.17 9.87 22.84
C SER A 139 -10.24 9.40 21.84
N ASP A 140 -9.84 9.02 20.62
CA ASP A 140 -10.78 8.50 19.63
C ASP A 140 -11.35 7.15 20.09
N VAL A 141 -10.50 6.25 20.59
CA VAL A 141 -10.92 4.95 21.09
C VAL A 141 -11.78 5.08 22.33
N GLU A 142 -11.43 5.95 23.28
CA GLU A 142 -12.23 6.19 24.49
C GLU A 142 -13.61 6.75 24.14
N ASN A 143 -13.70 7.66 23.17
CA ASN A 143 -14.97 8.21 22.70
C ASN A 143 -15.84 7.12 22.03
N GLU A 144 -15.26 6.26 21.21
CA GLU A 144 -15.97 5.15 20.56
C GLU A 144 -16.46 4.13 21.58
N MET A 145 -15.64 3.82 22.58
CA MET A 145 -15.96 2.82 23.61
C MET A 145 -16.72 3.39 24.80
N LYS A 146 -17.07 4.66 24.81
CA LYS A 146 -17.62 5.35 25.98
C LYS A 146 -18.79 4.61 26.62
N ASN A 147 -19.76 4.20 25.84
CA ASN A 147 -20.93 3.47 26.34
C ASN A 147 -20.57 2.07 26.83
N GLU A 148 -19.72 1.34 26.08
CA GLU A 148 -19.24 0.00 26.46
C GLU A 148 -18.46 0.05 27.79
N ILE A 149 -17.61 1.07 27.98
CA ILE A 149 -16.84 1.27 29.22
C ILE A 149 -17.74 1.67 30.39
N MET A 150 -18.78 2.45 30.14
CA MET A 150 -19.78 2.78 31.20
C MET A 150 -20.51 1.54 31.68
N ASP A 151 -20.88 0.64 30.79
CA ASP A 151 -21.56 -0.60 31.13
C ASP A 151 -20.61 -1.64 31.77
N ASN A 152 -19.36 -1.65 31.33
CA ASN A 152 -18.32 -2.56 31.85
C ASN A 152 -16.96 -1.85 31.97
N PRO A 153 -16.62 -1.29 33.15
CA PRO A 153 -15.35 -0.56 33.36
C PRO A 153 -14.06 -1.36 33.08
N SER A 154 -14.11 -2.68 33.11
CA SER A 154 -12.93 -3.52 32.81
C SER A 154 -12.48 -3.40 31.35
N LEU A 155 -13.37 -2.98 30.45
CA LEU A 155 -13.06 -2.77 29.03
C LEU A 155 -12.11 -1.59 28.80
N LYS A 156 -11.92 -0.72 29.79
CA LYS A 156 -10.93 0.37 29.69
C LYS A 156 -9.53 -0.14 29.41
N ASN A 157 -9.17 -1.33 29.87
CA ASN A 157 -7.88 -1.96 29.59
C ASN A 157 -7.69 -2.32 28.11
N LEU A 158 -8.78 -2.41 27.33
CA LEU A 158 -8.72 -2.69 25.90
C LEU A 158 -8.42 -1.46 25.03
N VAL A 159 -8.51 -0.25 25.60
CA VAL A 159 -8.26 0.99 24.86
C VAL A 159 -6.87 0.97 24.19
N SER A 160 -5.83 0.60 24.93
CA SER A 160 -4.47 0.52 24.42
C SER A 160 -4.27 -0.50 23.29
N HIS A 161 -5.13 -1.51 23.20
CA HIS A 161 -5.08 -2.53 22.14
C HIS A 161 -5.80 -2.10 20.85
N ARG A 162 -6.56 -1.01 20.89
CA ARG A 162 -7.34 -0.49 19.74
C ARG A 162 -6.71 0.76 19.10
N ILE A 163 -5.67 1.33 19.71
CA ILE A 163 -4.93 2.46 19.15
C ILE A 163 -3.95 2.01 18.09
N PHE A 164 -3.65 2.89 17.13
CA PHE A 164 -2.55 2.73 16.19
C PHE A 164 -2.02 4.11 15.77
N GLU A 165 -0.70 4.22 15.62
CA GLU A 165 -0.01 5.51 15.58
C GLU A 165 -0.22 6.31 14.29
N GLY A 166 -0.58 5.67 13.18
CA GLY A 166 -0.58 6.31 11.88
C GLY A 166 0.84 6.58 11.37
N ASN A 167 1.01 7.66 10.57
CA ASN A 167 2.29 8.03 9.95
C ASN A 167 2.95 6.85 9.20
N ARG A 168 2.13 5.98 8.60
CA ARG A 168 2.53 4.82 7.81
C ARG A 168 2.49 5.21 6.34
N PRO A 169 3.63 5.25 5.64
CA PRO A 169 3.69 5.80 4.30
C PRO A 169 2.95 4.93 3.28
N SER A 170 2.17 5.58 2.43
CA SER A 170 1.49 4.91 1.33
C SER A 170 1.34 5.83 0.12
N ASN A 171 1.31 5.26 -1.08
CA ASN A 171 0.94 5.92 -2.32
C ASN A 171 -0.47 5.45 -2.74
N SER A 172 -1.27 6.36 -3.29
CA SER A 172 -2.56 6.05 -3.90
C SER A 172 -2.44 6.23 -5.40
N ILE A 173 -2.50 5.14 -6.14
CA ILE A 173 -2.42 5.12 -7.61
C ILE A 173 -3.83 4.90 -8.16
N LEU A 174 -4.41 5.97 -8.68
CA LEU A 174 -5.76 5.96 -9.22
C LEU A 174 -5.74 6.11 -10.74
N PHE A 175 -6.62 5.39 -11.42
CA PHE A 175 -6.80 5.49 -12.87
C PHE A 175 -8.28 5.27 -13.23
N GLU A 176 -8.71 5.76 -14.38
CA GLU A 176 -10.11 5.81 -14.82
C GLU A 176 -10.80 4.44 -14.74
N SER A 177 -10.29 3.46 -15.51
CA SER A 177 -10.79 2.09 -15.55
C SER A 177 -9.68 1.13 -15.99
N LEU A 178 -9.80 -0.14 -15.62
CA LEU A 178 -8.84 -1.15 -16.04
C LEU A 178 -9.08 -1.52 -17.51
N SER A 179 -8.08 -1.23 -18.32
CA SER A 179 -8.04 -1.52 -19.76
C SER A 179 -6.63 -1.99 -20.14
N PRO A 180 -6.41 -2.58 -21.31
CA PRO A 180 -5.06 -2.91 -21.77
C PRO A 180 -4.13 -1.69 -21.76
N LYS A 181 -4.65 -0.49 -22.06
CA LYS A 181 -3.90 0.76 -22.06
C LYS A 181 -3.51 1.19 -20.64
N SER A 182 -4.43 1.18 -19.69
CA SER A 182 -4.14 1.55 -18.29
C SER A 182 -3.25 0.53 -17.61
N LEU A 183 -3.44 -0.77 -17.88
CA LEU A 183 -2.53 -1.82 -17.41
C LEU A 183 -1.11 -1.63 -17.97
N GLY A 184 -0.97 -1.38 -19.27
CA GLY A 184 0.33 -1.12 -19.88
C GLY A 184 1.03 0.11 -19.29
N ARG A 185 0.28 1.17 -18.97
CA ARG A 185 0.81 2.35 -18.28
C ARG A 185 1.26 2.03 -16.85
N LEU A 186 0.47 1.24 -16.12
CA LEU A 186 0.80 0.81 -14.76
C LEU A 186 2.08 -0.03 -14.75
N ILE A 187 2.19 -1.00 -15.65
CA ILE A 187 3.41 -1.80 -15.83
C ILE A 187 4.59 -0.89 -16.16
N ALA A 188 4.45 0.04 -17.11
CA ALA A 188 5.52 0.95 -17.49
C ALA A 188 6.00 1.85 -16.33
N ILE A 189 5.10 2.29 -15.43
CA ILE A 189 5.49 3.03 -14.23
C ILE A 189 6.45 2.21 -13.36
N TYR A 190 6.13 0.94 -13.10
CA TYR A 190 6.97 0.07 -12.29
C TYR A 190 8.26 -0.35 -12.99
N GLU A 191 8.20 -0.67 -14.28
CA GLU A 191 9.39 -1.01 -15.08
C GLU A 191 10.40 0.13 -15.14
N HIS A 192 9.92 1.39 -15.20
CA HIS A 192 10.82 2.56 -15.17
C HIS A 192 11.26 2.95 -13.75
N LYS A 193 10.51 2.57 -12.72
CA LYS A 193 10.91 2.73 -11.32
C LYS A 193 12.08 1.80 -10.97
N ILE A 194 12.04 0.55 -11.47
CA ILE A 194 13.05 -0.50 -11.24
C ILE A 194 14.36 -0.14 -11.93
#